data_763cd77c6e1240833a4adff7fe3e7ccc
#
_entry.id   763cd77c6e1240833a4adff7fe3e7ccc
#
_cell.length_a   1.000
_cell.length_b   1.000
_cell.length_c   1.000
_cell.angle_alpha   90.00
_cell.angle_beta   90.00
_cell.angle_gamma   90.00
#
_symmetry.space_group_name_H-M   'P 1'
#
loop_
_entity.id
_entity.type
_entity.pdbx_description
1 polymer ?
#
loop_
_entity_poly.entity_id
_entity_poly.type
_entity_poly.pdbx_seq_one_letter_code
_entity_poly.pdbx_strand_id
1 'polypeptide(L)'
;MRIISVGITCLAFVVFKPIGLDALGLMLYLHFLAIWVLGVGVCYVTEGVVTHILGIPTSLDKGVEYIIRRNLWFQLINTPLEALFICVYLHFPMSSVGATDPLSWRGILQVILLLAFCSFIIGLYWRYKFRSRYLALELEETRELNSRLQLLQKDTDHRVEQYEDEKAGLVTSIEQPDVITLTGSTNEKVMLSVFHLLYIEAVGNYVKVVYWLEGQVRSDMLRATSKQMEDTLHAYPMIVRSHRAFIVNLGQVEHIVSKSGSMQLVMKYNHDAIPVSRSKVAAVKEIIKGIMKY
;
A
#
# COMPACT_ATOMS: atom_id res chain seq x y z
N MET A 1 9.90 -18.79 7.23
CA MET A 1 10.10 -17.63 8.10
C MET A 1 10.23 -18.04 9.57
N ARG A 2 9.27 -18.71 10.18
CA ARG A 2 9.29 -19.10 11.60
C ARG A 2 10.49 -19.98 11.97
N ILE A 3 10.80 -20.99 11.14
CA ILE A 3 11.94 -21.89 11.34
C ILE A 3 13.27 -21.14 11.50
N ILE A 4 13.50 -20.13 10.66
CA ILE A 4 14.72 -19.28 10.72
C ILE A 4 14.72 -18.45 12.01
N SER A 5 13.58 -17.87 12.40
CA SER A 5 13.48 -17.09 13.62
C SER A 5 13.77 -17.92 14.87
N VAL A 6 13.22 -19.14 14.96
CA VAL A 6 13.53 -20.08 16.05
C VAL A 6 15.01 -20.47 16.03
N GLY A 7 15.61 -20.70 14.85
CA GLY A 7 17.05 -20.98 14.72
C GLY A 7 17.93 -19.85 15.26
N ILE A 8 17.59 -18.59 14.96
CA ILE A 8 18.30 -17.42 15.52
C ILE A 8 18.16 -17.36 17.04
N THR A 9 16.97 -17.64 17.57
CA THR A 9 16.73 -17.70 19.02
C THR A 9 17.55 -18.80 19.66
N CYS A 10 17.59 -20.00 19.08
CA CYS A 10 18.43 -21.10 19.56
C CYS A 10 19.91 -20.73 19.55
N LEU A 11 20.39 -20.02 18.50
CA LEU A 11 21.77 -19.53 18.47
C LEU A 11 22.06 -18.57 19.62
N ALA A 12 21.11 -17.70 19.99
CA ALA A 12 21.25 -16.84 21.14
C ALA A 12 21.38 -17.62 22.45
N PHE A 13 20.64 -18.73 22.61
CA PHE A 13 20.81 -19.63 23.77
C PHE A 13 22.20 -20.28 23.82
N VAL A 14 22.77 -20.64 22.67
CA VAL A 14 24.17 -21.15 22.60
C VAL A 14 25.18 -20.09 23.05
N VAL A 15 24.98 -18.84 22.63
CA VAL A 15 25.93 -17.76 22.93
C VAL A 15 25.79 -17.27 24.37
N PHE A 16 24.58 -17.00 24.83
CA PHE A 16 24.33 -16.40 26.15
C PHE A 16 24.24 -17.41 27.28
N LYS A 17 24.03 -18.71 27.00
CA LYS A 17 23.96 -19.82 27.98
C LYS A 17 23.18 -19.46 29.27
N PRO A 18 21.91 -19.01 29.13
CA PRO A 18 21.11 -18.66 30.31
C PRO A 18 20.98 -19.87 31.27
N ILE A 19 20.71 -19.62 32.55
CA ILE A 19 20.43 -20.63 33.57
C ILE A 19 21.64 -21.53 33.88
N GLY A 20 22.84 -21.23 33.39
CA GLY A 20 24.02 -22.08 33.59
C GLY A 20 24.03 -23.32 32.67
N LEU A 21 23.56 -23.18 31.45
CA LEU A 21 23.54 -24.24 30.43
C LEU A 21 24.93 -24.77 30.06
N ASP A 22 25.99 -24.05 30.41
CA ASP A 22 27.38 -24.51 30.29
C ASP A 22 27.66 -25.77 31.11
N ALA A 23 26.92 -26.04 32.18
CA ALA A 23 27.02 -27.27 32.96
C ALA A 23 26.74 -28.55 32.15
N LEU A 24 26.01 -28.47 31.06
CA LEU A 24 25.69 -29.61 30.16
C LEU A 24 26.85 -29.98 29.23
N GLY A 25 27.91 -29.19 29.14
CA GLY A 25 29.06 -29.47 28.26
C GLY A 25 28.69 -29.72 26.80
N LEU A 26 29.24 -30.79 26.20
CA LEU A 26 28.97 -31.13 24.78
C LEU A 26 27.51 -31.63 24.56
N MET A 27 26.84 -32.16 25.57
CA MET A 27 25.43 -32.56 25.48
C MET A 27 24.51 -31.37 25.16
N LEU A 28 24.93 -30.15 25.48
CA LEU A 28 24.22 -28.93 25.18
C LEU A 28 23.75 -28.82 23.71
N TYR A 29 24.62 -29.18 22.77
CA TYR A 29 24.29 -29.10 21.36
C TYR A 29 23.14 -30.04 20.94
N LEU A 30 23.05 -31.23 21.55
CA LEU A 30 21.96 -32.16 21.32
C LEU A 30 20.63 -31.60 21.88
N HIS A 31 20.68 -30.97 23.07
CA HIS A 31 19.53 -30.32 23.65
C HIS A 31 19.06 -29.11 22.85
N PHE A 32 19.97 -28.38 22.19
CA PHE A 32 19.58 -27.30 21.30
C PHE A 32 18.80 -27.76 20.07
N LEU A 33 19.18 -28.89 19.50
CA LEU A 33 18.40 -29.47 18.40
C LEU A 33 16.99 -29.82 18.87
N ALA A 34 16.84 -30.41 20.05
CA ALA A 34 15.54 -30.73 20.62
C ALA A 34 14.71 -29.44 20.92
N ILE A 35 15.35 -28.43 21.52
CA ILE A 35 14.69 -27.12 21.76
C ILE A 35 14.28 -26.45 20.46
N TRP A 36 15.10 -26.54 19.40
CA TRP A 36 14.75 -25.98 18.09
C TRP A 36 13.50 -26.67 17.50
N VAL A 37 13.46 -28.00 17.51
CA VAL A 37 12.28 -28.76 17.04
C VAL A 37 11.04 -28.43 17.86
N LEU A 38 11.18 -28.38 19.19
CA LEU A 38 10.08 -28.02 20.10
C LEU A 38 9.60 -26.58 19.87
N GLY A 39 10.52 -25.62 19.73
CA GLY A 39 10.20 -24.21 19.45
C GLY A 39 9.48 -24.05 18.10
N VAL A 40 9.89 -24.78 17.07
CA VAL A 40 9.17 -24.80 15.78
C VAL A 40 7.75 -25.33 15.98
N GLY A 41 7.56 -26.42 16.74
CA GLY A 41 6.23 -26.96 17.07
C GLY A 41 5.34 -25.94 17.78
N VAL A 42 5.87 -25.28 18.82
CA VAL A 42 5.16 -24.20 19.55
C VAL A 42 4.77 -23.05 18.60
N CYS A 43 5.66 -22.63 17.73
CA CYS A 43 5.36 -21.59 16.73
C CYS A 43 4.18 -22.01 15.82
N TYR A 44 4.11 -23.27 15.37
CA TYR A 44 2.99 -23.72 14.54
C TYR A 44 1.67 -23.75 15.32
N VAL A 45 1.68 -24.20 16.55
CA VAL A 45 0.50 -24.17 17.42
C VAL A 45 0.02 -22.73 17.63
N THR A 46 0.93 -21.82 17.98
CA THR A 46 0.62 -20.40 18.16
C THR A 46 0.08 -19.77 16.86
N GLU A 47 0.64 -20.13 15.71
CA GLU A 47 0.13 -19.68 14.40
C GLU A 47 -1.31 -20.15 14.15
N GLY A 48 -1.62 -21.40 14.53
CA GLY A 48 -2.98 -21.93 14.49
C GLY A 48 -3.94 -21.15 15.41
N VAL A 49 -3.53 -20.86 16.62
CA VAL A 49 -4.32 -20.06 17.59
C VAL A 49 -4.59 -18.65 17.04
N VAL A 50 -3.58 -17.96 16.54
CA VAL A 50 -3.73 -16.59 15.99
C VAL A 50 -4.63 -16.60 14.75
N THR A 51 -4.52 -17.60 13.91
CA THR A 51 -5.27 -17.67 12.64
C THR A 51 -6.71 -18.08 12.85
N HIS A 52 -6.95 -19.14 13.66
CA HIS A 52 -8.27 -19.76 13.79
C HIS A 52 -9.08 -19.26 14.99
N ILE A 53 -8.41 -19.01 16.14
CA ILE A 53 -9.11 -18.57 17.35
C ILE A 53 -9.25 -17.06 17.38
N LEU A 54 -8.16 -16.29 17.08
CA LEU A 54 -8.23 -14.84 17.04
C LEU A 54 -8.76 -14.30 15.70
N GLY A 55 -8.93 -15.14 14.68
CA GLY A 55 -9.47 -14.73 13.38
C GLY A 55 -8.57 -13.75 12.62
N ILE A 56 -7.24 -13.80 12.85
CA ILE A 56 -6.27 -12.90 12.23
C ILE A 56 -5.39 -13.68 11.23
N PRO A 57 -5.90 -14.04 10.02
CA PRO A 57 -5.14 -14.81 9.03
C PRO A 57 -3.99 -13.98 8.45
N THR A 58 -3.02 -14.67 7.84
CA THR A 58 -1.93 -14.03 7.11
C THR A 58 -2.48 -13.44 5.81
N SER A 59 -2.49 -12.10 5.66
CA SER A 59 -2.89 -11.42 4.43
C SER A 59 -1.94 -10.25 4.17
N LEU A 60 -1.40 -10.19 2.96
CA LEU A 60 -0.55 -9.07 2.50
C LEU A 60 -1.40 -7.89 2.03
N ASP A 61 -2.64 -8.15 1.60
CA ASP A 61 -3.54 -7.15 1.01
C ASP A 61 -4.08 -6.15 2.05
N LYS A 62 -4.05 -6.52 3.35
CA LYS A 62 -4.53 -5.68 4.45
C LYS A 62 -3.54 -4.61 4.93
N GLY A 63 -2.40 -4.50 4.25
CA GLY A 63 -1.37 -3.50 4.51
C GLY A 63 -0.40 -3.85 5.65
N VAL A 64 0.66 -3.02 5.76
CA VAL A 64 1.78 -3.24 6.69
C VAL A 64 1.34 -3.19 8.15
N GLU A 65 0.42 -2.30 8.49
CA GLU A 65 -0.05 -2.11 9.87
C GLU A 65 -0.79 -3.33 10.42
N TYR A 66 -1.58 -3.99 9.56
CA TYR A 66 -2.24 -5.25 9.89
C TYR A 66 -1.21 -6.35 10.21
N ILE A 67 -0.16 -6.47 9.41
CA ILE A 67 0.91 -7.47 9.59
C ILE A 67 1.65 -7.21 10.91
N ILE A 68 1.94 -5.94 11.23
CA ILE A 68 2.60 -5.56 12.48
C ILE A 68 1.73 -5.97 13.69
N ARG A 69 0.44 -5.60 13.68
CA ARG A 69 -0.50 -5.92 14.77
C ARG A 69 -0.66 -7.43 14.94
N ARG A 70 -0.75 -8.18 13.83
CA ARG A 70 -0.79 -9.64 13.86
C ARG A 70 0.46 -10.26 14.48
N ASN A 71 1.64 -9.76 14.12
CA ASN A 71 2.89 -10.23 14.68
C ASN A 71 3.04 -9.91 16.17
N LEU A 72 2.51 -8.78 16.64
CA LEU A 72 2.47 -8.46 18.07
C LEU A 72 1.61 -9.46 18.84
N TRP A 73 0.41 -9.79 18.37
CA TRP A 73 -0.44 -10.83 18.97
C TRP A 73 0.25 -12.19 18.97
N PHE A 74 0.90 -12.54 17.87
CA PHE A 74 1.68 -13.78 17.80
C PHE A 74 2.78 -13.82 18.86
N GLN A 75 3.58 -12.78 18.98
CA GLN A 75 4.68 -12.73 19.95
C GLN A 75 4.19 -12.71 21.41
N LEU A 76 3.09 -12.03 21.69
CA LEU A 76 2.49 -11.98 23.02
C LEU A 76 2.08 -13.37 23.53
N ILE A 77 1.63 -14.25 22.64
CA ILE A 77 1.25 -15.62 22.98
C ILE A 77 2.46 -16.55 22.90
N ASN A 78 3.25 -16.47 21.85
CA ASN A 78 4.35 -17.39 21.58
C ASN A 78 5.47 -17.30 22.62
N THR A 79 5.87 -16.08 23.02
CA THR A 79 7.03 -15.89 23.91
C THR A 79 6.84 -16.54 25.28
N PRO A 80 5.73 -16.33 26.03
CA PRO A 80 5.53 -17.00 27.30
C PRO A 80 5.31 -18.52 27.14
N LEU A 81 4.64 -18.95 26.08
CA LEU A 81 4.41 -20.36 25.81
C LEU A 81 5.73 -21.09 25.53
N GLU A 82 6.58 -20.52 24.69
CA GLU A 82 7.90 -21.04 24.35
C GLU A 82 8.82 -21.07 25.58
N ALA A 83 8.80 -20.01 26.41
CA ALA A 83 9.55 -19.98 27.67
C ALA A 83 9.14 -21.12 28.61
N LEU A 84 7.83 -21.33 28.77
CA LEU A 84 7.31 -22.42 29.60
C LEU A 84 7.79 -23.79 29.10
N PHE A 85 7.64 -24.08 27.81
CA PHE A 85 8.05 -25.35 27.23
C PHE A 85 9.57 -25.58 27.35
N ILE A 86 10.38 -24.53 27.11
CA ILE A 86 11.85 -24.60 27.25
C ILE A 86 12.24 -24.88 28.72
N CYS A 87 11.64 -24.18 29.69
CA CYS A 87 11.94 -24.40 31.11
C CYS A 87 11.54 -25.80 31.58
N VAL A 88 10.35 -26.28 31.16
CA VAL A 88 9.90 -27.64 31.50
C VAL A 88 10.84 -28.69 30.87
N TYR A 89 11.23 -28.52 29.62
CA TYR A 89 12.15 -29.44 28.94
C TYR A 89 13.52 -29.46 29.63
N LEU A 90 14.09 -28.28 29.93
CA LEU A 90 15.42 -28.16 30.53
C LEU A 90 15.46 -28.59 32.02
N HIS A 91 14.34 -28.64 32.71
CA HIS A 91 14.27 -29.10 34.10
C HIS A 91 14.89 -30.51 34.27
N PHE A 92 14.59 -31.43 33.37
CA PHE A 92 15.10 -32.80 33.44
C PHE A 92 16.62 -32.91 33.28
N PRO A 93 17.26 -32.41 32.19
CA PRO A 93 18.71 -32.52 32.05
C PRO A 93 19.48 -31.65 33.04
N MET A 94 18.95 -30.49 33.49
CA MET A 94 19.64 -29.65 34.48
C MET A 94 19.59 -30.21 35.88
N SER A 95 18.50 -30.87 36.28
CA SER A 95 18.40 -31.51 37.58
C SER A 95 19.38 -32.69 37.71
N SER A 96 19.68 -33.42 36.62
CA SER A 96 20.64 -34.53 36.62
C SER A 96 22.07 -34.08 36.82
N VAL A 97 22.42 -32.85 36.50
CA VAL A 97 23.76 -32.24 36.60
C VAL A 97 23.90 -31.41 37.90
N GLY A 98 22.83 -31.27 38.68
CA GLY A 98 22.84 -30.45 39.93
C GLY A 98 22.98 -28.94 39.66
N ALA A 99 22.58 -28.49 38.47
CA ALA A 99 22.63 -27.08 38.05
C ALA A 99 21.38 -26.30 38.52
N THR A 100 21.34 -25.01 38.25
CA THR A 100 20.20 -24.15 38.59
C THR A 100 18.90 -24.67 37.97
N ASP A 101 17.85 -24.81 38.78
CA ASP A 101 16.55 -25.25 38.29
C ASP A 101 15.91 -24.23 37.33
N PRO A 102 15.67 -24.60 36.07
CA PRO A 102 15.01 -23.73 35.09
C PRO A 102 13.59 -23.33 35.48
N LEU A 103 12.88 -24.14 36.28
CA LEU A 103 11.56 -23.82 36.79
C LEU A 103 11.56 -22.87 37.96
N SER A 104 12.74 -22.51 38.49
CA SER A 104 12.82 -21.45 39.47
C SER A 104 12.35 -20.13 38.93
N TRP A 105 11.81 -19.27 39.76
CA TRP A 105 11.40 -17.91 39.39
C TRP A 105 12.49 -17.15 38.61
N ARG A 106 13.75 -17.25 39.05
CA ARG A 106 14.89 -16.61 38.38
C ARG A 106 15.17 -17.24 37.01
N GLY A 107 15.08 -18.55 36.87
CA GLY A 107 15.27 -19.27 35.63
C GLY A 107 14.23 -18.89 34.57
N ILE A 108 12.95 -18.94 34.94
CA ILE A 108 11.85 -18.55 34.09
C ILE A 108 12.01 -17.09 33.60
N LEU A 109 12.34 -16.17 34.52
CA LEU A 109 12.53 -14.76 34.17
C LEU A 109 13.69 -14.55 33.19
N GLN A 110 14.83 -15.25 33.37
CA GLN A 110 15.97 -15.16 32.44
C GLN A 110 15.60 -15.65 31.04
N VAL A 111 14.89 -16.78 30.93
CA VAL A 111 14.43 -17.32 29.63
C VAL A 111 13.46 -16.36 28.98
N ILE A 112 12.46 -15.85 29.69
CA ILE A 112 11.49 -14.88 29.14
C ILE A 112 12.20 -13.62 28.65
N LEU A 113 13.11 -13.05 29.41
CA LEU A 113 13.84 -11.85 29.03
C LEU A 113 14.67 -12.07 27.75
N LEU A 114 15.38 -13.21 27.66
CA LEU A 114 16.16 -13.55 26.48
C LEU A 114 15.25 -13.76 25.26
N LEU A 115 14.17 -14.52 25.41
CA LEU A 115 13.19 -14.73 24.32
C LEU A 115 12.52 -13.43 23.89
N ALA A 116 12.13 -12.57 24.83
CA ALA A 116 11.55 -11.27 24.53
C ALA A 116 12.51 -10.38 23.75
N PHE A 117 13.79 -10.35 24.15
CA PHE A 117 14.84 -9.61 23.45
C PHE A 117 15.06 -10.14 22.03
N CYS A 118 15.20 -11.45 21.84
CA CYS A 118 15.33 -12.07 20.53
C CYS A 118 14.09 -11.80 19.67
N SER A 119 12.88 -11.94 20.24
CA SER A 119 11.62 -11.67 19.57
C SER A 119 11.51 -10.22 19.12
N PHE A 120 11.98 -9.28 19.92
CA PHE A 120 12.00 -7.86 19.59
C PHE A 120 12.92 -7.58 18.38
N ILE A 121 14.16 -8.10 18.39
CA ILE A 121 15.11 -7.92 17.28
C ILE A 121 14.58 -8.56 16.00
N ILE A 122 14.09 -9.81 16.09
CA ILE A 122 13.50 -10.53 14.97
C ILE A 122 12.28 -9.78 14.43
N GLY A 123 11.44 -9.23 15.33
CA GLY A 123 10.28 -8.42 15.00
C GLY A 123 10.66 -7.15 14.23
N LEU A 124 11.70 -6.43 14.65
CA LEU A 124 12.23 -5.25 13.95
C LEU A 124 12.75 -5.61 12.56
N TYR A 125 13.51 -6.70 12.43
CA TYR A 125 14.02 -7.16 11.13
C TYR A 125 12.90 -7.47 10.16
N TRP A 126 11.88 -8.24 10.57
CA TRP A 126 10.75 -8.59 9.73
C TRP A 126 9.90 -7.38 9.39
N ARG A 127 9.68 -6.46 10.35
CA ARG A 127 8.98 -5.19 10.10
C ARG A 127 9.67 -4.39 9.02
N TYR A 128 10.99 -4.24 9.11
CA TYR A 128 11.78 -3.53 8.09
C TYR A 128 11.68 -4.21 6.72
N LYS A 129 11.88 -5.53 6.67
CA LYS A 129 11.83 -6.32 5.43
C LYS A 129 10.46 -6.27 4.74
N PHE A 130 9.37 -6.39 5.50
CA PHE A 130 8.02 -6.29 4.93
C PHE A 130 7.71 -4.88 4.45
N ARG A 131 8.08 -3.86 5.23
CA ARG A 131 7.89 -2.46 4.82
C ARG A 131 8.68 -2.14 3.56
N SER A 132 9.92 -2.59 3.45
CA SER A 132 10.76 -2.39 2.27
C SER A 132 10.15 -3.05 1.02
N ARG A 133 9.67 -4.29 1.13
CA ARG A 133 9.01 -4.99 0.02
C ARG A 133 7.72 -4.31 -0.40
N TYR A 134 6.90 -3.89 0.55
CA TYR A 134 5.65 -3.19 0.25
C TYR A 134 5.93 -1.88 -0.50
N LEU A 135 6.88 -1.09 -0.01
CA LEU A 135 7.28 0.17 -0.67
C LEU A 135 7.87 -0.07 -2.07
N ALA A 136 8.63 -1.15 -2.26
CA ALA A 136 9.17 -1.50 -3.57
C ALA A 136 8.05 -1.83 -4.58
N LEU A 137 7.05 -2.61 -4.17
CA LEU A 137 5.89 -2.94 -5.01
C LEU A 137 5.03 -1.69 -5.33
N GLU A 138 4.79 -0.82 -4.34
CA GLU A 138 4.06 0.44 -4.54
C GLU A 138 4.80 1.37 -5.52
N LEU A 139 6.12 1.43 -5.41
CA LEU A 139 6.96 2.21 -6.32
C LEU A 139 6.93 1.66 -7.76
N GLU A 140 7.03 0.34 -7.92
CA GLU A 140 7.00 -0.31 -9.23
C GLU A 140 5.66 -0.12 -9.92
N GLU A 141 4.54 -0.31 -9.19
CA GLU A 141 3.21 -0.05 -9.72
C GLU A 141 3.04 1.42 -10.14
N THR A 142 3.52 2.36 -9.31
CA THR A 142 3.44 3.78 -9.63
C THR A 142 4.27 4.14 -10.87
N ARG A 143 5.45 3.53 -11.03
CA ARG A 143 6.28 3.71 -12.24
C ARG A 143 5.58 3.18 -13.48
N GLU A 144 4.98 2.00 -13.40
CA GLU A 144 4.23 1.42 -14.53
C GLU A 144 3.05 2.33 -14.93
N LEU A 145 2.28 2.82 -13.96
CA LEU A 145 1.18 3.75 -14.23
C LEU A 145 1.67 5.05 -14.87
N ASN A 146 2.76 5.62 -14.39
CA ASN A 146 3.33 6.84 -14.95
C ASN A 146 3.88 6.63 -16.37
N SER A 147 4.51 5.48 -16.66
CA SER A 147 4.94 5.18 -18.04
C SER A 147 3.76 5.07 -19.00
N ARG A 148 2.66 4.48 -18.57
CA ARG A 148 1.42 4.41 -19.37
C ARG A 148 0.79 5.78 -19.58
N LEU A 149 0.76 6.62 -18.55
CA LEU A 149 0.29 8.00 -18.68
C LEU A 149 1.12 8.80 -19.70
N GLN A 150 2.44 8.65 -19.72
CA GLN A 150 3.29 9.33 -20.70
C GLN A 150 2.96 8.93 -22.15
N LEU A 151 2.57 7.69 -22.40
CA LEU A 151 2.11 7.25 -23.71
C LEU A 151 0.77 7.89 -24.08
N LEU A 152 -0.17 7.97 -23.14
CA LEU A 152 -1.44 8.67 -23.33
C LEU A 152 -1.24 10.16 -23.61
N GLN A 153 -0.31 10.78 -22.89
CA GLN A 153 0.03 12.19 -23.09
C GLN A 153 0.53 12.45 -24.52
N LYS A 154 1.42 11.62 -25.02
CA LYS A 154 1.90 11.75 -26.43
C LYS A 154 0.77 11.66 -27.42
N ASP A 155 -0.16 10.72 -27.25
CA ASP A 155 -1.33 10.60 -28.14
C ASP A 155 -2.24 11.83 -28.03
N THR A 156 -2.47 12.32 -26.80
CA THR A 156 -3.28 13.54 -26.57
C THR A 156 -2.61 14.77 -27.15
N ASP A 157 -1.29 14.94 -26.94
CA ASP A 157 -0.53 16.10 -27.43
C ASP A 157 -0.52 16.12 -28.97
N HIS A 158 -0.36 14.96 -29.65
CA HIS A 158 -0.49 14.87 -31.12
C HIS A 158 -1.89 15.24 -31.62
N ARG A 159 -2.95 14.88 -30.90
CA ARG A 159 -4.32 15.25 -31.25
C ARG A 159 -4.57 16.75 -31.03
N VAL A 160 -3.97 17.34 -30.00
CA VAL A 160 -4.03 18.80 -29.77
C VAL A 160 -3.33 19.55 -30.91
N GLU A 161 -2.11 19.12 -31.28
CA GLU A 161 -1.36 19.72 -32.40
C GLU A 161 -2.14 19.62 -33.72
N GLN A 162 -2.69 18.45 -34.04
CA GLN A 162 -3.53 18.27 -35.23
C GLN A 162 -4.75 19.20 -35.23
N TYR A 163 -5.40 19.33 -34.05
CA TYR A 163 -6.57 20.22 -33.90
C TYR A 163 -6.19 21.71 -34.07
N GLU A 164 -5.06 22.13 -33.57
CA GLU A 164 -4.58 23.52 -33.74
C GLU A 164 -4.17 23.81 -35.17
N ASP A 165 -3.53 22.84 -35.86
CA ASP A 165 -3.16 22.96 -37.29
C ASP A 165 -4.40 22.97 -38.20
N GLU A 166 -5.41 22.13 -37.97
CA GLU A 166 -6.68 22.14 -38.70
C GLU A 166 -7.44 23.45 -38.47
N LYS A 167 -7.44 23.98 -37.24
CA LYS A 167 -8.06 25.29 -36.94
C LYS A 167 -7.34 26.45 -37.60
N ALA A 168 -6.05 26.36 -37.81
CA ALA A 168 -5.23 27.37 -38.51
C ALA A 168 -5.42 27.30 -40.04
N GLY A 169 -5.80 26.10 -40.57
CA GLY A 169 -5.94 25.86 -42.02
C GLY A 169 -7.36 25.94 -42.61
N LEU A 170 -8.42 25.89 -41.80
CA LEU A 170 -9.81 25.77 -42.25
C LEU A 170 -10.75 26.77 -41.56
N VAL A 171 -10.98 27.89 -42.24
CA VAL A 171 -12.22 28.67 -42.09
C VAL A 171 -13.29 27.98 -42.94
N THR A 172 -13.80 26.84 -42.54
CA THR A 172 -15.05 26.28 -43.08
C THR A 172 -15.67 25.26 -42.12
N SER A 173 -16.90 25.55 -41.76
CA SER A 173 -17.85 24.79 -40.95
C SER A 173 -17.88 23.30 -41.25
N ILE A 174 -17.27 22.49 -40.37
CA ILE A 174 -17.59 21.07 -40.22
C ILE A 174 -17.73 20.86 -38.71
N GLU A 175 -18.77 20.15 -38.30
CA GLU A 175 -18.99 19.74 -36.89
C GLU A 175 -17.69 19.14 -36.30
N GLN A 176 -17.07 19.88 -35.37
CA GLN A 176 -15.83 19.45 -34.77
C GLN A 176 -16.18 18.41 -33.68
N PRO A 177 -15.83 17.13 -33.86
CA PRO A 177 -16.30 16.05 -32.98
C PRO A 177 -15.77 16.15 -31.56
N ASP A 178 -14.81 17.03 -31.27
CA ASP A 178 -14.11 17.13 -29.99
C ASP A 178 -14.48 18.36 -29.16
N VAL A 179 -15.41 19.21 -29.65
CA VAL A 179 -15.91 20.37 -28.91
C VAL A 179 -17.08 19.96 -28.02
N ILE A 180 -16.90 20.16 -26.74
CA ILE A 180 -17.95 19.95 -25.73
C ILE A 180 -18.58 21.27 -25.32
N THR A 181 -19.89 21.22 -25.10
CA THR A 181 -20.64 22.35 -24.53
C THR A 181 -21.11 21.93 -23.12
N LEU A 182 -20.51 22.52 -22.10
CA LEU A 182 -20.94 22.36 -20.72
C LEU A 182 -21.98 23.44 -20.41
N THR A 183 -23.18 23.03 -20.02
CA THR A 183 -24.29 23.94 -19.76
C THR A 183 -24.65 23.94 -18.27
N GLY A 184 -24.71 25.11 -17.69
CA GLY A 184 -25.24 25.34 -16.35
C GLY A 184 -26.77 25.44 -16.34
N SER A 185 -27.37 25.42 -15.14
CA SER A 185 -28.83 25.58 -14.95
C SER A 185 -29.34 27.00 -15.22
N THR A 186 -28.45 28.00 -15.30
CA THR A 186 -28.72 29.43 -15.53
C THR A 186 -28.38 29.90 -16.93
N ASN A 187 -28.47 29.06 -17.97
CA ASN A 187 -28.11 29.36 -19.35
C ASN A 187 -26.62 29.72 -19.58
N GLU A 188 -25.79 29.64 -18.57
CA GLU A 188 -24.34 29.76 -18.72
C GLU A 188 -23.80 28.56 -19.50
N LYS A 189 -22.93 28.84 -20.49
CA LYS A 189 -22.34 27.78 -21.32
C LYS A 189 -20.84 28.01 -21.44
N VAL A 190 -20.09 26.94 -21.30
CA VAL A 190 -18.66 26.88 -21.59
C VAL A 190 -18.44 25.94 -22.76
N MET A 191 -17.89 26.46 -23.86
CA MET A 191 -17.54 25.70 -25.04
C MET A 191 -16.03 25.55 -25.11
N LEU A 192 -15.54 24.33 -25.09
CA LEU A 192 -14.11 24.04 -25.16
C LEU A 192 -13.86 22.69 -25.83
N SER A 193 -12.65 22.50 -26.37
CA SER A 193 -12.23 21.16 -26.80
C SER A 193 -12.04 20.29 -25.58
N VAL A 194 -12.48 19.03 -25.67
CA VAL A 194 -12.33 18.03 -24.61
C VAL A 194 -10.86 17.83 -24.22
N PHE A 195 -9.94 18.01 -25.17
CA PHE A 195 -8.49 17.90 -24.93
C PHE A 195 -7.91 19.03 -24.09
N HIS A 196 -8.56 20.19 -24.08
CA HIS A 196 -8.14 21.32 -23.26
C HIS A 196 -8.69 21.27 -21.84
N LEU A 197 -9.72 20.46 -21.57
CA LEU A 197 -10.25 20.29 -20.23
C LEU A 197 -9.21 19.63 -19.31
N LEU A 198 -8.87 20.28 -18.21
CA LEU A 198 -7.99 19.73 -17.18
C LEU A 198 -8.82 18.95 -16.16
N TYR A 199 -9.68 19.65 -15.45
CA TYR A 199 -10.57 19.05 -14.44
C TYR A 199 -11.78 19.94 -14.16
N ILE A 200 -12.75 19.35 -13.50
CA ILE A 200 -13.93 20.05 -12.96
C ILE A 200 -13.95 19.83 -11.44
N GLU A 201 -14.08 20.92 -10.69
CA GLU A 201 -14.16 20.93 -9.25
C GLU A 201 -15.56 21.35 -8.77
N ALA A 202 -16.15 20.59 -7.87
CA ALA A 202 -17.42 20.96 -7.22
C ALA A 202 -17.17 21.96 -6.09
N VAL A 203 -17.77 23.15 -6.21
CA VAL A 203 -17.68 24.23 -5.24
C VAL A 203 -19.08 24.68 -4.81
N GLY A 204 -19.59 24.10 -3.74
CA GLY A 204 -20.96 24.36 -3.27
C GLY A 204 -21.99 23.93 -4.32
N ASN A 205 -22.81 24.90 -4.78
CA ASN A 205 -23.83 24.70 -5.81
C ASN A 205 -23.33 24.98 -7.23
N TYR A 206 -22.04 25.16 -7.38
CA TYR A 206 -21.38 25.45 -8.66
C TYR A 206 -20.33 24.38 -8.96
N VAL A 207 -19.96 24.29 -10.22
CA VAL A 207 -18.79 23.57 -10.68
C VAL A 207 -17.80 24.56 -11.29
N LYS A 208 -16.53 24.46 -10.93
CA LYS A 208 -15.43 25.20 -11.51
C LYS A 208 -14.83 24.34 -12.61
N VAL A 209 -14.94 24.77 -13.86
CA VAL A 209 -14.36 24.12 -15.02
C VAL A 209 -12.97 24.74 -15.26
N VAL A 210 -11.91 23.93 -15.15
CA VAL A 210 -10.52 24.37 -15.32
C VAL A 210 -9.99 23.77 -16.61
N TYR A 211 -9.45 24.63 -17.49
CA TYR A 211 -9.00 24.23 -18.81
C TYR A 211 -7.81 25.07 -19.28
N TRP A 212 -7.07 24.52 -20.24
CA TRP A 212 -5.95 25.20 -20.90
C TRP A 212 -6.43 25.93 -22.16
N LEU A 213 -6.11 27.20 -22.31
CA LEU A 213 -6.46 27.97 -23.51
C LEU A 213 -5.42 29.07 -23.74
N GLU A 214 -4.92 29.16 -24.97
CA GLU A 214 -4.00 30.23 -25.42
C GLU A 214 -2.78 30.44 -24.49
N GLY A 215 -2.15 29.34 -24.10
CA GLY A 215 -0.95 29.41 -23.25
C GLY A 215 -1.22 29.66 -21.76
N GLN A 216 -2.47 29.65 -21.32
CA GLN A 216 -2.84 29.95 -19.93
C GLN A 216 -3.89 28.98 -19.39
N VAL A 217 -3.84 28.69 -18.11
CA VAL A 217 -4.91 28.00 -17.39
C VAL A 217 -6.03 28.98 -17.09
N ARG A 218 -7.22 28.69 -17.59
CA ARG A 218 -8.44 29.47 -17.33
C ARG A 218 -9.43 28.66 -16.53
N SER A 219 -10.38 29.32 -15.89
CA SER A 219 -11.45 28.68 -15.18
C SER A 219 -12.75 29.46 -15.26
N ASP A 220 -13.85 28.75 -15.47
CA ASP A 220 -15.21 29.27 -15.47
C ASP A 220 -16.06 28.59 -14.43
N MET A 221 -17.05 29.31 -13.89
CA MET A 221 -17.99 28.80 -12.91
C MET A 221 -19.34 28.56 -13.59
N LEU A 222 -19.87 27.34 -13.43
CA LEU A 222 -21.22 26.99 -13.90
C LEU A 222 -22.08 26.56 -12.72
N ARG A 223 -23.32 27.01 -12.67
CA ARG A 223 -24.29 26.51 -11.71
C ARG A 223 -24.81 25.14 -12.16
N ALA A 224 -24.13 24.09 -11.72
CA ALA A 224 -24.44 22.72 -12.10
C ALA A 224 -23.98 21.75 -11.01
N THR A 225 -24.46 20.53 -11.09
CA THR A 225 -24.01 19.44 -10.19
C THR A 225 -22.90 18.64 -10.85
N SER A 226 -22.01 18.04 -10.03
CA SER A 226 -20.96 17.13 -10.54
C SER A 226 -21.56 15.95 -11.33
N LYS A 227 -22.79 15.51 -10.97
CA LYS A 227 -23.47 14.42 -11.68
C LYS A 227 -23.87 14.85 -13.11
N GLN A 228 -24.41 16.05 -13.27
CA GLN A 228 -24.74 16.58 -14.62
C GLN A 228 -23.49 16.67 -15.49
N MET A 229 -22.35 17.10 -14.93
CA MET A 229 -21.09 17.13 -15.67
C MET A 229 -20.59 15.73 -16.03
N GLU A 230 -20.68 14.78 -15.09
CA GLU A 230 -20.34 13.38 -15.32
C GLU A 230 -21.20 12.75 -16.43
N ASP A 231 -22.51 13.01 -16.44
CA ASP A 231 -23.44 12.52 -17.45
C ASP A 231 -23.14 13.14 -18.84
N THR A 232 -22.83 14.44 -18.90
CA THR A 232 -22.46 15.14 -20.14
C THR A 232 -21.15 14.61 -20.72
N LEU A 233 -20.19 14.25 -19.86
CA LEU A 233 -18.84 13.83 -20.26
C LEU A 233 -18.71 12.30 -20.37
N HIS A 234 -19.78 11.54 -20.20
CA HIS A 234 -19.77 10.08 -20.20
C HIS A 234 -19.25 9.47 -21.53
N ALA A 235 -19.40 10.19 -22.65
CA ALA A 235 -18.91 9.75 -23.95
C ALA A 235 -17.36 9.70 -24.03
N TYR A 236 -16.67 10.33 -23.09
CA TYR A 236 -15.22 10.46 -23.09
C TYR A 236 -14.58 9.59 -22.01
N PRO A 237 -14.07 8.39 -22.35
CA PRO A 237 -13.55 7.43 -21.35
C PRO A 237 -12.34 7.94 -20.58
N MET A 238 -11.62 8.95 -21.10
CA MET A 238 -10.49 9.58 -20.41
C MET A 238 -10.92 10.52 -19.28
N ILE A 239 -12.20 10.95 -19.25
CA ILE A 239 -12.71 11.84 -18.22
C ILE A 239 -13.36 11.02 -17.14
N VAL A 240 -12.77 11.05 -15.94
CA VAL A 240 -13.17 10.18 -14.84
C VAL A 240 -13.46 10.96 -13.55
N ARG A 241 -14.42 10.51 -12.80
CA ARG A 241 -14.66 11.02 -11.45
C ARG A 241 -13.66 10.39 -10.48
N SER A 242 -12.59 11.12 -10.15
CA SER A 242 -11.55 10.69 -9.23
C SER A 242 -11.95 10.82 -7.75
N HIS A 243 -12.74 11.83 -7.44
CA HIS A 243 -13.18 12.17 -6.09
C HIS A 243 -14.63 12.69 -6.09
N ARG A 244 -15.28 12.75 -4.92
CA ARG A 244 -16.63 13.33 -4.81
C ARG A 244 -16.72 14.78 -5.35
N ALA A 245 -15.62 15.51 -5.23
CA ALA A 245 -15.53 16.90 -5.66
C ALA A 245 -14.80 17.09 -7.00
N PHE A 246 -14.19 16.06 -7.60
CA PHE A 246 -13.35 16.21 -8.78
C PHE A 246 -13.69 15.22 -9.90
N ILE A 247 -13.82 15.75 -11.12
CA ILE A 247 -13.83 15.01 -12.38
C ILE A 247 -12.59 15.44 -13.15
N VAL A 248 -11.78 14.50 -13.60
CA VAL A 248 -10.42 14.75 -14.12
C VAL A 248 -10.29 14.16 -15.51
N ASN A 249 -9.65 14.89 -16.42
CA ASN A 249 -9.21 14.36 -17.70
C ASN A 249 -7.83 13.68 -17.52
N LEU A 250 -7.79 12.37 -17.64
CA LEU A 250 -6.57 11.57 -17.50
C LEU A 250 -5.50 11.89 -18.56
N GLY A 251 -5.88 12.34 -19.75
CA GLY A 251 -4.96 12.80 -20.79
C GLY A 251 -4.19 14.06 -20.43
N GLN A 252 -4.68 14.81 -19.44
CA GLN A 252 -4.04 16.03 -18.93
C GLN A 252 -3.39 15.85 -17.56
N VAL A 253 -3.23 14.60 -17.10
CA VAL A 253 -2.47 14.28 -15.89
C VAL A 253 -1.00 14.17 -16.25
N GLU A 254 -0.13 14.95 -15.61
CA GLU A 254 1.32 14.92 -15.80
C GLU A 254 1.94 13.65 -15.21
N HIS A 255 1.63 13.38 -13.95
CA HIS A 255 2.09 12.16 -13.28
C HIS A 255 1.22 11.80 -12.06
N ILE A 256 1.37 10.56 -11.60
CA ILE A 256 0.70 10.03 -10.41
C ILE A 256 1.68 10.00 -9.26
N VAL A 257 1.21 10.43 -8.09
CA VAL A 257 1.89 10.28 -6.82
C VAL A 257 1.11 9.32 -5.94
N SER A 258 1.74 8.22 -5.54
CA SER A 258 1.20 7.28 -4.56
C SER A 258 2.02 7.34 -3.28
N LYS A 259 1.34 7.47 -2.14
CA LYS A 259 1.98 7.46 -0.83
C LYS A 259 1.07 6.78 0.19
N SER A 260 1.53 5.66 0.76
CA SER A 260 0.84 4.95 1.85
C SER A 260 -0.64 4.63 1.55
N GLY A 261 -0.93 4.19 0.31
CA GLY A 261 -2.28 3.84 -0.12
C GLY A 261 -3.18 5.01 -0.51
N SER A 262 -2.67 6.25 -0.51
CA SER A 262 -3.33 7.42 -1.11
C SER A 262 -2.76 7.67 -2.50
N MET A 263 -3.63 8.02 -3.45
CA MET A 263 -3.28 8.34 -4.83
C MET A 263 -3.68 9.78 -5.14
N GLN A 264 -2.80 10.53 -5.78
CA GLN A 264 -3.04 11.87 -6.28
C GLN A 264 -2.65 11.94 -7.76
N LEU A 265 -3.41 12.71 -8.52
CA LEU A 265 -3.17 13.01 -9.94
C LEU A 265 -2.62 14.43 -10.02
N VAL A 266 -1.40 14.60 -10.48
CA VAL A 266 -0.80 15.91 -10.69
C VAL A 266 -1.11 16.34 -12.11
N MET A 267 -1.73 17.52 -12.25
CA MET A 267 -2.19 18.03 -13.53
C MET A 267 -1.09 18.75 -14.30
N LYS A 268 -1.13 18.70 -15.64
CA LYS A 268 -0.28 19.52 -16.51
C LYS A 268 -0.54 21.02 -16.25
N TYR A 269 0.43 21.84 -16.56
CA TYR A 269 0.40 23.32 -16.58
C TYR A 269 0.30 24.01 -15.21
N ASN A 270 -0.63 23.65 -14.35
CA ASN A 270 -0.80 24.28 -13.03
C ASN A 270 -0.26 23.42 -11.88
N HIS A 271 0.14 22.17 -12.14
CA HIS A 271 0.67 21.20 -11.17
C HIS A 271 -0.27 20.95 -9.95
N ASP A 272 -1.58 21.20 -10.12
CA ASP A 272 -2.56 20.91 -9.07
C ASP A 272 -2.59 19.41 -8.77
N ALA A 273 -2.47 19.07 -7.49
CA ALA A 273 -2.52 17.67 -7.02
C ALA A 273 -3.95 17.29 -6.62
N ILE A 274 -4.65 16.57 -7.49
CA ILE A 274 -6.05 16.18 -7.30
C ILE A 274 -6.13 14.82 -6.60
N PRO A 275 -6.85 14.72 -5.48
CA PRO A 275 -6.97 13.46 -4.76
C PRO A 275 -7.84 12.45 -5.49
N VAL A 276 -7.49 11.16 -5.36
CA VAL A 276 -8.33 10.04 -5.77
C VAL A 276 -8.92 9.38 -4.53
N SER A 277 -10.24 9.27 -4.46
CA SER A 277 -10.89 8.58 -3.34
C SER A 277 -10.53 7.09 -3.33
N ARG A 278 -10.38 6.49 -2.15
CA ARG A 278 -9.95 5.08 -1.99
C ARG A 278 -10.81 4.10 -2.80
N SER A 279 -12.12 4.33 -2.85
CA SER A 279 -13.06 3.52 -3.63
C SER A 279 -12.89 3.66 -5.15
N LYS A 280 -12.25 4.73 -5.63
CA LYS A 280 -12.06 5.01 -7.06
C LYS A 280 -10.65 4.65 -7.57
N VAL A 281 -9.70 4.39 -6.67
CA VAL A 281 -8.31 4.07 -7.05
C VAL A 281 -8.25 2.89 -8.03
N ALA A 282 -8.97 1.80 -7.74
CA ALA A 282 -8.99 0.63 -8.61
C ALA A 282 -9.53 0.97 -10.02
N ALA A 283 -10.66 1.69 -10.09
CA ALA A 283 -11.27 2.09 -11.36
C ALA A 283 -10.34 3.01 -12.18
N VAL A 284 -9.72 4.00 -11.55
CA VAL A 284 -8.77 4.91 -12.22
C VAL A 284 -7.57 4.12 -12.76
N LYS A 285 -7.01 3.19 -11.98
CA LYS A 285 -5.91 2.33 -12.42
C LYS A 285 -6.30 1.46 -13.62
N GLU A 286 -7.49 0.86 -13.59
CA GLU A 286 -8.01 0.04 -14.70
C GLU A 286 -8.21 0.84 -15.98
N ILE A 287 -8.72 2.05 -15.88
CA ILE A 287 -8.87 2.93 -17.06
C ILE A 287 -7.50 3.25 -17.65
N ILE A 288 -6.52 3.66 -16.84
CA ILE A 288 -5.15 3.94 -17.31
C ILE A 288 -4.51 2.69 -17.94
N LYS A 289 -4.78 1.49 -17.40
CA LYS A 289 -4.31 0.23 -17.98
C LYS A 289 -5.07 -0.19 -19.23
N GLY A 290 -6.35 0.13 -19.31
CA GLY A 290 -7.27 -0.31 -20.38
C GLY A 290 -7.23 0.54 -21.64
N ILE A 291 -6.88 1.82 -21.56
CA ILE A 291 -6.86 2.75 -22.70
C ILE A 291 -5.88 2.29 -23.82
N MET A 292 -4.89 1.46 -23.51
CA MET A 292 -3.93 0.92 -24.49
C MET A 292 -4.36 -0.40 -25.16
N LYS A 293 -5.60 -0.85 -24.96
CA LYS A 293 -6.11 -2.08 -25.62
C LYS A 293 -6.89 -1.84 -26.91
N TYR A 294 -7.00 -0.58 -27.36
CA TYR A 294 -7.69 -0.22 -28.60
C TYR A 294 -6.78 0.50 -29.56
#